data_3b5c333e00d759ad82874297e14e5d47
#
_entry.id   3b5c333e00d759ad82874297e14e5d47
#
_cell.length_a   1.000
_cell.length_b   1.000
_cell.length_c   1.000
_cell.angle_alpha   90.00
_cell.angle_beta   90.00
_cell.angle_gamma   90.00
#
_symmetry.space_group_name_H-M   'P 1'
#
loop_
_entity.id
_entity.type
_entity.pdbx_description
1 polymer ?
#
loop_
_entity_poly.entity_id
_entity_poly.type
_entity_poly.pdbx_seq_one_letter_code
_entity_poly.pdbx_strand_id
1 'polypeptide(L)'
;MTTRCGYVAIIGRPNTGKSTLFNHFIQTKVSSVSYKPQTTRHRIVGVRSEKQAQFVFVDTPGIHLGGKKLLNRILNKNALNVLHDVNLILWMVDCKSWTREEDNILRSLKDIECPVVLVLNKIDQLTKRDQLFPILSAISKKYDFAEIVPISALKKDNISALLTSSQRYLPESEFFYPEEYITDRDMRFIMAELIRESIFVHLGAELPYATHVEIESVDEQPGMVHIEAAVWVEKDSQKAIFIGHRGEMLKKIGAGARVAIERSMESKVNLKLWIKVKKDWQNDPQVISEYEK
;
A
#
# COMPACT_ATOMS: atom_id res chain seq x y z
N MET A 1 -17.97 23.64 17.05
CA MET A 1 -16.98 22.55 17.31
C MET A 1 -15.91 22.72 16.25
N THR A 2 -14.67 22.81 16.65
CA THR A 2 -13.54 22.94 15.70
C THR A 2 -13.28 21.59 15.05
N THR A 3 -13.19 21.57 13.73
CA THR A 3 -12.79 20.38 12.95
C THR A 3 -11.26 20.27 12.89
N ARG A 4 -10.74 19.08 12.66
CA ARG A 4 -9.32 18.81 12.48
C ARG A 4 -9.09 18.16 11.11
N CYS A 5 -8.08 18.59 10.40
CA CYS A 5 -7.73 17.98 9.13
C CYS A 5 -6.21 18.00 8.93
N GLY A 6 -5.65 16.93 8.37
CA GLY A 6 -4.21 16.90 8.10
C GLY A 6 -3.75 15.66 7.35
N TYR A 7 -2.54 15.75 6.83
CA TYR A 7 -1.87 14.67 6.13
C TYR A 7 -1.22 13.70 7.11
N VAL A 8 -1.41 12.41 6.85
CA VAL A 8 -0.89 11.30 7.67
C VAL A 8 -0.10 10.33 6.81
N ALA A 9 1.20 10.25 7.02
CA ALA A 9 2.04 9.28 6.32
C ALA A 9 1.97 7.91 7.01
N ILE A 10 1.81 6.84 6.23
CA ILE A 10 1.95 5.46 6.73
C ILE A 10 3.27 4.92 6.22
N ILE A 11 4.24 4.74 7.11
CA ILE A 11 5.58 4.27 6.78
C ILE A 11 5.93 2.96 7.47
N GLY A 12 7.01 2.34 7.06
CA GLY A 12 7.54 1.10 7.63
C GLY A 12 8.18 0.23 6.56
N ARG A 13 8.92 -0.78 6.99
CA ARG A 13 9.50 -1.76 6.05
C ARG A 13 8.42 -2.51 5.28
N PRO A 14 8.75 -3.19 4.20
CA PRO A 14 7.80 -4.04 3.50
C PRO A 14 7.17 -5.10 4.42
N ASN A 15 5.95 -5.50 4.10
CA ASN A 15 5.19 -6.54 4.81
C ASN A 15 4.85 -6.26 6.28
N THR A 16 4.99 -5.03 6.76
CA THR A 16 4.51 -4.63 8.09
C THR A 16 3.00 -4.46 8.15
N GLY A 17 2.31 -4.42 6.99
CA GLY A 17 0.85 -4.31 6.91
C GLY A 17 0.32 -2.92 6.55
N LYS A 18 1.17 -2.02 6.01
CA LYS A 18 0.80 -0.64 5.62
C LYS A 18 -0.44 -0.57 4.74
N SER A 19 -0.41 -1.24 3.59
CA SER A 19 -1.54 -1.24 2.64
C SER A 19 -2.80 -1.89 3.21
N THR A 20 -2.66 -2.86 4.13
CA THR A 20 -3.80 -3.44 4.84
C THR A 20 -4.44 -2.41 5.75
N LEU A 21 -3.64 -1.69 6.55
CA LEU A 21 -4.12 -0.63 7.43
C LEU A 21 -4.73 0.52 6.63
N PHE A 22 -4.05 0.95 5.56
CA PHE A 22 -4.53 2.00 4.66
C PHE A 22 -5.92 1.66 4.10
N ASN A 23 -6.10 0.47 3.51
CA ASN A 23 -7.40 0.04 2.99
C ASN A 23 -8.49 -0.04 4.08
N HIS A 24 -8.13 -0.38 5.32
CA HIS A 24 -9.08 -0.34 6.44
C HIS A 24 -9.49 1.07 6.81
N PHE A 25 -8.55 2.01 6.82
CA PHE A 25 -8.85 3.40 7.12
C PHE A 25 -9.80 4.02 6.10
N ILE A 26 -9.54 3.87 4.81
CA ILE A 26 -10.39 4.42 3.77
C ILE A 26 -11.64 3.58 3.44
N GLN A 27 -11.78 2.40 4.07
CA GLN A 27 -12.89 1.45 3.89
C GLN A 27 -13.09 0.95 2.44
N THR A 28 -12.10 1.14 1.61
CA THR A 28 -12.10 0.76 0.19
C THR A 28 -10.77 0.10 -0.15
N LYS A 29 -10.78 -0.85 -1.07
CA LYS A 29 -9.57 -1.54 -1.50
C LYS A 29 -8.94 -0.80 -2.69
N VAL A 30 -8.02 0.09 -2.40
CA VAL A 30 -7.27 0.89 -3.40
C VAL A 30 -5.83 0.40 -3.54
N SER A 31 -5.16 0.10 -2.42
CA SER A 31 -3.78 -0.38 -2.41
C SER A 31 -3.72 -1.90 -2.42
N SER A 32 -2.87 -2.48 -3.27
CA SER A 32 -2.68 -3.93 -3.32
C SER A 32 -2.04 -4.47 -2.05
N VAL A 33 -2.49 -5.65 -1.62
CA VAL A 33 -2.05 -6.31 -0.39
C VAL A 33 -1.41 -7.66 -0.71
N SER A 34 -0.16 -7.87 -0.29
CA SER A 34 0.52 -9.15 -0.44
C SER A 34 1.50 -9.39 0.70
N TYR A 35 1.80 -10.67 0.97
CA TYR A 35 2.87 -11.08 1.89
C TYR A 35 4.27 -10.83 1.33
N LYS A 36 4.40 -10.41 0.05
CA LYS A 36 5.67 -10.13 -0.61
C LYS A 36 6.05 -8.67 -0.45
N PRO A 37 7.35 -8.34 -0.38
CA PRO A 37 7.79 -6.95 -0.27
C PRO A 37 7.46 -6.15 -1.54
N GLN A 38 7.49 -4.81 -1.46
CA GLN A 38 7.28 -3.89 -2.59
C GLN A 38 5.94 -4.06 -3.32
N THR A 39 4.87 -4.36 -2.58
CA THR A 39 3.54 -4.47 -3.16
C THR A 39 3.04 -3.10 -3.63
N THR A 40 3.20 -2.06 -2.84
CA THR A 40 2.87 -0.67 -3.19
C THR A 40 4.03 -0.04 -3.95
N ARG A 41 3.76 0.55 -5.11
CA ARG A 41 4.74 1.24 -5.96
C ARG A 41 4.40 2.70 -6.20
N HIS A 42 3.17 3.09 -6.00
CA HIS A 42 2.67 4.45 -6.18
C HIS A 42 2.47 5.10 -4.81
N ARG A 43 2.65 6.42 -4.75
CA ARG A 43 2.09 7.21 -3.68
C ARG A 43 0.58 7.23 -3.87
N ILE A 44 -0.18 6.76 -2.90
CA ILE A 44 -1.65 6.73 -2.97
C ILE A 44 -2.19 7.63 -1.87
N VAL A 45 -3.04 8.56 -2.24
CA VAL A 45 -3.78 9.38 -1.28
C VAL A 45 -5.13 8.73 -1.04
N GLY A 46 -5.47 8.57 0.23
CA GLY A 46 -6.77 8.10 0.68
C GLY A 46 -7.34 9.00 1.76
N VAL A 47 -8.58 9.38 1.63
CA VAL A 47 -9.24 10.29 2.55
C VAL A 47 -10.26 9.54 3.41
N ARG A 48 -10.23 9.82 4.70
CA ARG A 48 -11.22 9.33 5.67
C ARG A 48 -11.82 10.53 6.39
N SER A 49 -13.09 10.78 6.16
CA SER A 49 -13.86 11.80 6.87
C SER A 49 -14.62 11.17 8.04
N GLU A 50 -14.48 11.78 9.21
CA GLU A 50 -15.24 11.53 10.42
C GLU A 50 -15.95 12.82 10.82
N LYS A 51 -16.91 12.79 11.75
CA LYS A 51 -17.70 13.98 12.13
C LYS A 51 -16.88 15.22 12.49
N GLN A 52 -15.71 15.04 13.08
CA GLN A 52 -14.87 16.13 13.59
C GLN A 52 -13.43 16.07 13.08
N ALA A 53 -13.09 15.12 12.21
CA ALA A 53 -11.74 14.98 11.69
C ALA A 53 -11.75 14.44 10.27
N GLN A 54 -10.83 14.95 9.45
CA GLN A 54 -10.50 14.38 8.15
C GLN A 54 -9.03 14.00 8.12
N PHE A 55 -8.78 12.73 7.84
CA PHE A 55 -7.44 12.18 7.68
C PHE A 55 -7.14 12.05 6.19
N VAL A 56 -6.07 12.66 5.74
CA VAL A 56 -5.55 12.49 4.39
C VAL A 56 -4.35 11.55 4.46
N PHE A 57 -4.61 10.26 4.36
CA PHE A 57 -3.59 9.22 4.42
C PHE A 57 -2.76 9.19 3.14
N VAL A 58 -1.46 9.10 3.29
CA VAL A 58 -0.53 8.88 2.20
C VAL A 58 0.12 7.51 2.38
N ASP A 59 -0.33 6.51 1.59
CA ASP A 59 0.35 5.21 1.53
C ASP A 59 1.62 5.37 0.70
N THR A 60 2.74 5.02 1.30
CA THR A 60 4.04 5.12 0.65
C THR A 60 4.58 3.74 0.30
N PRO A 61 5.34 3.61 -0.80
CA PRO A 61 6.14 2.42 -1.01
C PRO A 61 6.97 2.11 0.24
N GLY A 62 7.09 0.83 0.60
CA GLY A 62 7.93 0.43 1.73
C GLY A 62 9.37 0.93 1.55
N ILE A 63 9.91 1.61 2.55
CA ILE A 63 11.29 2.12 2.53
C ILE A 63 12.25 0.93 2.47
N HIS A 64 12.94 0.80 1.34
CA HIS A 64 13.94 -0.24 1.09
C HIS A 64 15.32 0.39 0.86
N LEU A 65 16.29 0.04 1.69
CA LEU A 65 17.68 0.39 1.44
C LEU A 65 18.29 -0.66 0.51
N GLY A 66 18.26 -0.42 -0.79
CA GLY A 66 18.95 -1.25 -1.76
C GLY A 66 18.12 -1.52 -3.02
N GLY A 67 18.46 -0.87 -4.09
CA GLY A 67 17.98 -1.18 -5.43
C GLY A 67 18.80 -0.44 -6.47
N LYS A 68 19.45 -1.19 -7.39
CA LYS A 68 20.27 -0.58 -8.46
C LYS A 68 19.40 0.02 -9.58
N LYS A 69 18.14 -0.40 -9.73
CA LYS A 69 17.23 0.07 -10.78
C LYS A 69 16.70 1.47 -10.46
N LEU A 70 16.49 2.28 -11.49
CA LEU A 70 16.03 3.66 -11.39
C LEU A 70 14.69 3.74 -10.65
N LEU A 71 13.74 2.86 -10.99
CA LEU A 71 12.46 2.74 -10.31
C LEU A 71 12.58 2.66 -8.79
N ASN A 72 13.45 1.78 -8.26
CA ASN A 72 13.63 1.63 -6.81
C ASN A 72 14.17 2.88 -6.11
N ARG A 73 15.02 3.66 -6.81
CA ARG A 73 15.53 4.93 -6.27
C ARG A 73 14.42 5.98 -6.17
N ILE A 74 13.55 6.04 -7.17
CA ILE A 74 12.40 6.95 -7.21
C ILE A 74 11.41 6.59 -6.09
N LEU A 75 11.06 5.31 -5.94
CA LEU A 75 10.15 4.85 -4.88
C LEU A 75 10.65 5.22 -3.48
N ASN A 76 11.96 5.05 -3.22
CA ASN A 76 12.55 5.43 -1.93
C ASN A 76 12.56 6.96 -1.73
N LYS A 77 12.89 7.73 -2.76
CA LYS A 77 12.88 9.20 -2.70
C LYS A 77 11.47 9.71 -2.40
N ASN A 78 10.46 9.19 -3.08
CA ASN A 78 9.07 9.56 -2.86
C ASN A 78 8.60 9.23 -1.44
N ALA A 79 8.98 8.06 -0.91
CA ALA A 79 8.64 7.68 0.46
C ALA A 79 9.26 8.61 1.53
N LEU A 80 10.48 9.12 1.31
CA LEU A 80 11.17 10.00 2.25
C LEU A 80 10.69 11.46 2.13
N ASN A 81 10.42 11.95 0.93
CA ASN A 81 9.96 13.32 0.72
C ASN A 81 8.63 13.62 1.43
N VAL A 82 7.74 12.63 1.50
CA VAL A 82 6.43 12.78 2.17
C VAL A 82 6.57 13.09 3.67
N LEU A 83 7.68 12.66 4.32
CA LEU A 83 7.84 12.81 5.78
C LEU A 83 7.93 14.26 6.26
N HIS A 84 8.37 15.18 5.40
CA HIS A 84 8.51 16.59 5.74
C HIS A 84 7.21 17.39 5.57
N ASP A 85 6.25 16.84 4.82
CA ASP A 85 5.02 17.55 4.42
C ASP A 85 3.76 17.03 5.13
N VAL A 86 3.92 16.19 6.17
CA VAL A 86 2.79 15.60 6.88
C VAL A 86 2.66 16.10 8.31
N ASN A 87 1.44 16.00 8.85
CA ASN A 87 1.11 16.42 10.20
C ASN A 87 1.29 15.29 11.23
N LEU A 88 1.30 14.05 10.78
CA LEU A 88 1.43 12.85 11.60
C LEU A 88 2.10 11.73 10.81
N ILE A 89 2.97 10.99 11.46
CA ILE A 89 3.53 9.75 10.92
C ILE A 89 3.01 8.57 11.72
N LEU A 90 2.41 7.60 11.02
CA LEU A 90 2.10 6.27 11.53
C LEU A 90 3.21 5.31 11.09
N TRP A 91 4.12 4.99 11.99
CA TRP A 91 5.22 4.09 11.67
C TRP A 91 4.86 2.65 12.05
N MET A 92 4.62 1.82 11.04
CA MET A 92 4.23 0.42 11.22
C MET A 92 5.44 -0.49 11.41
N VAL A 93 5.44 -1.22 12.52
CA VAL A 93 6.47 -2.20 12.89
C VAL A 93 5.80 -3.54 13.19
N ASP A 94 6.45 -4.64 12.80
CA ASP A 94 6.02 -5.99 13.13
C ASP A 94 6.35 -6.32 14.59
N CYS A 95 5.37 -6.79 15.37
CA CYS A 95 5.56 -7.07 16.80
C CYS A 95 6.63 -8.15 17.09
N LYS A 96 6.97 -9.00 16.12
CA LYS A 96 7.94 -10.09 16.30
C LYS A 96 9.38 -9.68 16.03
N SER A 97 9.62 -8.60 15.28
CA SER A 97 10.97 -8.33 14.78
C SER A 97 11.25 -6.84 14.62
N TRP A 98 12.27 -6.39 15.30
CA TRP A 98 12.97 -5.13 15.02
C TRP A 98 14.24 -5.47 14.25
N THR A 99 14.43 -4.94 13.06
CA THR A 99 15.55 -5.24 12.16
C THR A 99 16.39 -4.00 11.88
N ARG A 100 17.47 -4.16 11.13
CA ARG A 100 18.30 -3.04 10.65
C ARG A 100 17.52 -2.07 9.76
N GLU A 101 16.43 -2.51 9.13
CA GLU A 101 15.57 -1.65 8.31
C GLU A 101 14.82 -0.65 9.19
N GLU A 102 14.32 -1.07 10.37
CA GLU A 102 13.73 -0.16 11.36
C GLU A 102 14.76 0.84 11.89
N ASP A 103 16.01 0.40 12.16
CA ASP A 103 17.07 1.32 12.60
C ASP A 103 17.41 2.38 11.52
N ASN A 104 17.27 2.04 10.26
CA ASN A 104 17.48 3.00 9.16
C ASN A 104 16.32 3.99 9.05
N ILE A 105 15.07 3.52 9.19
CA ILE A 105 13.89 4.39 9.24
C ILE A 105 14.04 5.36 10.43
N LEU A 106 14.46 4.86 11.59
CA LEU A 106 14.69 5.66 12.78
C LEU A 106 15.69 6.81 12.53
N ARG A 107 16.76 6.56 11.74
CA ARG A 107 17.70 7.62 11.36
C ARG A 107 17.07 8.69 10.48
N SER A 108 16.15 8.29 9.58
CA SER A 108 15.43 9.23 8.71
C SER A 108 14.39 10.08 9.46
N LEU A 109 14.00 9.67 10.67
CA LEU A 109 13.05 10.40 11.51
C LEU A 109 13.73 11.42 12.44
N LYS A 110 15.08 11.49 12.48
CA LYS A 110 15.78 12.37 13.42
C LYS A 110 15.50 13.85 13.21
N ASP A 111 15.32 14.25 11.95
CA ASP A 111 15.10 15.65 11.56
C ASP A 111 13.62 15.97 11.29
N ILE A 112 12.72 15.09 11.72
CA ILE A 112 11.28 15.23 11.54
C ILE A 112 10.66 15.82 12.79
N GLU A 113 9.93 16.93 12.63
CA GLU A 113 9.30 17.67 13.73
C GLU A 113 7.88 17.19 14.05
N CYS A 114 7.19 16.54 13.09
CA CYS A 114 5.82 16.10 13.33
C CYS A 114 5.76 14.87 14.26
N PRO A 115 4.67 14.70 15.02
CA PRO A 115 4.50 13.57 15.92
C PRO A 115 4.59 12.23 15.16
N VAL A 116 5.27 11.25 15.79
CA VAL A 116 5.41 9.89 15.29
C VAL A 116 4.67 8.93 16.23
N VAL A 117 3.62 8.30 15.73
CA VAL A 117 2.92 7.22 16.41
C VAL A 117 3.48 5.89 15.90
N LEU A 118 4.05 5.10 16.80
CA LEU A 118 4.47 3.75 16.46
C LEU A 118 3.25 2.82 16.46
N VAL A 119 3.00 2.16 15.35
CA VAL A 119 1.93 1.18 15.18
C VAL A 119 2.53 -0.22 15.22
N LEU A 120 2.43 -0.88 16.36
CA LEU A 120 2.95 -2.24 16.57
C LEU A 120 1.95 -3.26 16.03
N ASN A 121 2.15 -3.71 14.80
CA ASN A 121 1.20 -4.56 14.08
C ASN A 121 1.48 -6.06 14.25
N LYS A 122 0.49 -6.84 13.87
CA LYS A 122 0.46 -8.32 13.89
C LYS A 122 0.47 -8.93 15.29
N ILE A 123 -0.15 -8.24 16.26
CA ILE A 123 -0.27 -8.77 17.64
C ILE A 123 -1.08 -10.08 17.70
N ASP A 124 -1.87 -10.38 16.67
CA ASP A 124 -2.55 -11.65 16.47
C ASP A 124 -1.59 -12.85 16.35
N GLN A 125 -0.32 -12.61 16.07
CA GLN A 125 0.71 -13.64 15.98
C GLN A 125 1.44 -13.90 17.31
N LEU A 126 1.13 -13.15 18.37
CA LEU A 126 1.63 -13.41 19.71
C LEU A 126 0.83 -14.55 20.34
N THR A 127 1.50 -15.52 20.93
CA THR A 127 0.86 -16.68 21.58
C THR A 127 0.19 -16.29 22.90
N LYS A 128 0.74 -15.27 23.60
CA LYS A 128 0.20 -14.73 24.87
C LYS A 128 0.29 -13.19 24.84
N ARG A 129 -0.75 -12.54 25.36
CA ARG A 129 -0.79 -11.05 25.46
C ARG A 129 0.33 -10.48 26.33
N ASP A 130 0.78 -11.21 27.34
CA ASP A 130 1.85 -10.78 28.23
C ASP A 130 3.19 -10.55 27.52
N GLN A 131 3.39 -11.19 26.35
CA GLN A 131 4.57 -10.97 25.50
C GLN A 131 4.63 -9.53 24.96
N LEU A 132 3.53 -8.81 24.98
CA LEU A 132 3.47 -7.43 24.48
C LEU A 132 4.25 -6.45 25.37
N PHE A 133 4.19 -6.63 26.70
CA PHE A 133 4.83 -5.69 27.65
C PHE A 133 6.34 -5.55 27.46
N PRO A 134 7.14 -6.64 27.40
CA PRO A 134 8.58 -6.51 27.17
C PRO A 134 8.90 -5.90 25.79
N ILE A 135 8.09 -6.17 24.77
CA ILE A 135 8.26 -5.57 23.44
C ILE A 135 8.05 -4.06 23.49
N LEU A 136 6.95 -3.60 24.11
CA LEU A 136 6.65 -2.18 24.28
C LEU A 136 7.74 -1.47 25.09
N SER A 137 8.20 -2.08 26.20
CA SER A 137 9.28 -1.53 27.02
C SER A 137 10.62 -1.41 26.30
N ALA A 138 10.93 -2.35 25.41
CA ALA A 138 12.16 -2.29 24.61
C ALA A 138 12.09 -1.24 23.50
N ILE A 139 10.94 -1.10 22.87
CA ILE A 139 10.73 -0.16 21.75
C ILE A 139 10.62 1.28 22.24
N SER A 140 9.93 1.54 23.38
CA SER A 140 9.77 2.89 23.92
C SER A 140 11.09 3.59 24.27
N LYS A 141 12.19 2.83 24.45
CA LYS A 141 13.52 3.37 24.70
C LYS A 141 14.30 3.78 23.44
N LYS A 142 13.77 3.48 22.24
CA LYS A 142 14.50 3.70 20.99
C LYS A 142 14.27 5.09 20.39
N TYR A 143 13.11 5.68 20.65
CA TYR A 143 12.71 6.98 20.12
C TYR A 143 11.60 7.57 21.01
N ASP A 144 11.48 8.89 21.02
CA ASP A 144 10.40 9.62 21.71
C ASP A 144 9.12 9.59 20.87
N PHE A 145 8.43 8.45 20.91
CA PHE A 145 7.17 8.28 20.20
C PHE A 145 6.06 9.08 20.86
N ALA A 146 5.27 9.80 20.09
CA ALA A 146 4.07 10.46 20.60
C ALA A 146 3.08 9.45 21.23
N GLU A 147 3.03 8.25 20.67
CA GLU A 147 2.24 7.12 21.19
C GLU A 147 2.76 5.79 20.62
N ILE A 148 2.52 4.68 21.31
CA ILE A 148 2.75 3.32 20.78
C ILE A 148 1.43 2.57 20.85
N VAL A 149 0.88 2.19 19.72
CA VAL A 149 -0.43 1.56 19.59
C VAL A 149 -0.29 0.15 19.03
N PRO A 150 -0.53 -0.90 19.84
CA PRO A 150 -0.56 -2.27 19.35
C PRO A 150 -1.85 -2.55 18.57
N ILE A 151 -1.73 -3.16 17.38
CA ILE A 151 -2.88 -3.50 16.52
C ILE A 151 -2.72 -4.87 15.86
N SER A 152 -3.83 -5.41 15.35
CA SER A 152 -3.82 -6.38 14.27
C SER A 152 -4.59 -5.83 13.06
N ALA A 153 -3.86 -5.37 12.06
CA ALA A 153 -4.50 -4.92 10.81
C ALA A 153 -5.26 -6.07 10.12
N LEU A 154 -4.76 -7.31 10.21
CA LEU A 154 -5.42 -8.48 9.62
C LEU A 154 -6.77 -8.79 10.30
N LYS A 155 -6.82 -8.72 11.64
CA LYS A 155 -8.02 -9.03 12.43
C LYS A 155 -8.89 -7.81 12.72
N LYS A 156 -8.51 -6.63 12.25
CA LYS A 156 -9.14 -5.32 12.54
C LYS A 156 -9.16 -4.98 14.04
N ASP A 157 -8.22 -5.56 14.81
CA ASP A 157 -8.13 -5.31 16.24
C ASP A 157 -7.44 -3.97 16.49
N ASN A 158 -8.04 -3.16 17.37
CA ASN A 158 -7.58 -1.85 17.84
C ASN A 158 -7.40 -0.75 16.76
N ILE A 159 -7.95 -0.94 15.54
CA ILE A 159 -7.82 0.05 14.45
C ILE A 159 -8.61 1.33 14.74
N SER A 160 -9.83 1.19 15.28
CA SER A 160 -10.67 2.35 15.63
C SER A 160 -10.03 3.19 16.74
N ALA A 161 -9.40 2.56 17.74
CA ALA A 161 -8.68 3.27 18.78
C ALA A 161 -7.46 4.02 18.22
N LEU A 162 -6.70 3.42 17.30
CA LEU A 162 -5.60 4.09 16.60
C LEU A 162 -6.11 5.33 15.85
N LEU A 163 -7.23 5.23 15.13
CA LEU A 163 -7.80 6.36 14.41
C LEU A 163 -8.22 7.48 15.36
N THR A 164 -8.94 7.12 16.43
CA THR A 164 -9.40 8.08 17.46
C THR A 164 -8.22 8.76 18.17
N SER A 165 -7.20 8.02 18.56
CA SER A 165 -6.02 8.59 19.21
C SER A 165 -5.20 9.48 18.24
N SER A 166 -5.16 9.14 16.97
CA SER A 166 -4.46 9.91 15.93
C SER A 166 -5.09 11.27 15.67
N GLN A 167 -6.40 11.43 15.89
CA GLN A 167 -7.13 12.69 15.65
C GLN A 167 -6.52 13.87 16.43
N ARG A 168 -6.03 13.66 17.64
CA ARG A 168 -5.47 14.74 18.49
C ARG A 168 -4.18 15.36 17.92
N TYR A 169 -3.50 14.65 17.04
CA TYR A 169 -2.26 15.10 16.41
C TYR A 169 -2.51 15.90 15.11
N LEU A 170 -3.73 15.91 14.60
CA LEU A 170 -4.09 16.70 13.45
C LEU A 170 -4.29 18.18 13.86
N PRO A 171 -3.87 19.15 13.03
CA PRO A 171 -4.13 20.56 13.27
C PRO A 171 -5.63 20.87 13.20
N GLU A 172 -6.04 21.94 13.88
CA GLU A 172 -7.36 22.54 13.69
C GLU A 172 -7.42 23.15 12.30
N SER A 173 -8.34 22.68 11.47
CA SER A 173 -8.52 23.10 10.08
C SER A 173 -9.89 22.70 9.57
N GLU A 174 -10.36 23.38 8.53
CA GLU A 174 -11.47 22.88 7.70
C GLU A 174 -11.03 21.64 6.92
N PHE A 175 -11.99 20.84 6.46
CA PHE A 175 -11.73 19.67 5.64
C PHE A 175 -11.14 20.08 4.28
N PHE A 176 -10.09 19.38 3.84
CA PHE A 176 -9.42 19.64 2.57
C PHE A 176 -10.18 19.08 1.37
N TYR A 177 -10.97 18.02 1.60
CA TYR A 177 -11.72 17.31 0.58
C TYR A 177 -13.20 17.21 0.97
N PRO A 178 -14.13 17.07 0.01
CA PRO A 178 -15.51 16.70 0.30
C PRO A 178 -15.59 15.43 1.15
N GLU A 179 -16.63 15.29 1.98
CA GLU A 179 -16.75 14.15 2.91
C GLU A 179 -16.81 12.79 2.20
N GLU A 180 -17.37 12.77 0.98
CA GLU A 180 -17.51 11.58 0.14
C GLU A 180 -16.23 11.23 -0.64
N TYR A 181 -15.23 12.09 -0.63
CA TYR A 181 -13.99 11.85 -1.36
C TYR A 181 -13.17 10.75 -0.68
N ILE A 182 -12.77 9.73 -1.44
CA ILE A 182 -12.08 8.54 -0.90
C ILE A 182 -10.61 8.51 -1.33
N THR A 183 -10.30 8.77 -2.60
CA THR A 183 -8.93 8.59 -3.12
C THR A 183 -8.70 9.44 -4.38
N ASP A 184 -7.44 9.79 -4.62
CA ASP A 184 -6.98 10.45 -5.85
C ASP A 184 -6.82 9.49 -7.03
N ARG A 185 -7.07 8.19 -6.84
CA ARG A 185 -6.86 7.17 -7.85
C ARG A 185 -8.16 6.82 -8.58
N ASP A 186 -8.08 6.76 -9.91
CA ASP A 186 -9.19 6.35 -10.75
C ASP A 186 -9.43 4.83 -10.73
N MET A 187 -10.53 4.41 -11.32
CA MET A 187 -10.88 2.99 -11.37
C MET A 187 -9.91 2.17 -12.21
N ARG A 188 -9.28 2.74 -13.23
CA ARG A 188 -8.26 2.04 -14.04
C ARG A 188 -7.04 1.68 -13.20
N PHE A 189 -6.59 2.61 -12.36
CA PHE A 189 -5.52 2.35 -11.39
C PHE A 189 -5.89 1.22 -10.43
N ILE A 190 -7.09 1.27 -9.85
CA ILE A 190 -7.56 0.25 -8.90
C ILE A 190 -7.62 -1.13 -9.57
N MET A 191 -8.13 -1.21 -10.80
CA MET A 191 -8.14 -2.46 -11.59
C MET A 191 -6.73 -3.00 -11.83
N ALA A 192 -5.78 -2.13 -12.22
CA ALA A 192 -4.39 -2.53 -12.44
C ALA A 192 -3.75 -3.07 -11.15
N GLU A 193 -3.99 -2.43 -10.01
CA GLU A 193 -3.51 -2.87 -8.70
C GLU A 193 -4.12 -4.22 -8.28
N LEU A 194 -5.40 -4.47 -8.54
CA LEU A 194 -6.05 -5.75 -8.25
C LEU A 194 -5.51 -6.88 -9.15
N ILE A 195 -5.21 -6.61 -10.42
CA ILE A 195 -4.52 -7.55 -11.30
C ILE A 195 -3.11 -7.83 -10.77
N ARG A 196 -2.38 -6.79 -10.38
CA ARG A 196 -1.03 -6.91 -9.84
C ARG A 196 -1.01 -7.70 -8.53
N GLU A 197 -1.98 -7.51 -7.64
CA GLU A 197 -2.15 -8.32 -6.44
C GLU A 197 -2.33 -9.81 -6.78
N SER A 198 -3.18 -10.13 -7.76
CA SER A 198 -3.37 -11.50 -8.23
C SER A 198 -2.07 -12.11 -8.76
N ILE A 199 -1.26 -11.32 -9.48
CA ILE A 199 0.09 -11.75 -9.91
C ILE A 199 0.97 -12.09 -8.71
N PHE A 200 0.99 -11.24 -7.68
CA PHE A 200 1.78 -11.48 -6.45
C PHE A 200 1.33 -12.72 -5.69
N VAL A 201 0.05 -13.04 -5.70
CA VAL A 201 -0.50 -14.25 -5.05
C VAL A 201 -0.05 -15.53 -5.77
N HIS A 202 -0.11 -15.53 -7.10
CA HIS A 202 0.06 -16.77 -7.88
C HIS A 202 1.49 -17.03 -8.36
N LEU A 203 2.31 -15.98 -8.51
CA LEU A 203 3.69 -16.12 -8.99
C LEU A 203 4.69 -15.92 -7.87
N GLY A 204 5.75 -16.73 -7.89
CA GLY A 204 6.85 -16.69 -6.94
C GLY A 204 8.05 -15.86 -7.39
N ALA A 205 9.10 -15.85 -6.57
CA ALA A 205 10.40 -15.26 -6.82
C ALA A 205 10.36 -13.79 -7.29
N GLU A 206 11.19 -13.42 -8.24
CA GLU A 206 11.40 -12.05 -8.72
C GLU A 206 10.38 -11.60 -9.79
N LEU A 207 9.54 -12.50 -10.31
CA LEU A 207 8.66 -12.23 -11.44
C LEU A 207 7.65 -11.09 -11.16
N PRO A 208 6.93 -11.07 -10.03
CA PRO A 208 5.97 -10.00 -9.76
C PRO A 208 6.60 -8.61 -9.72
N TYR A 209 7.90 -8.53 -9.36
CA TYR A 209 8.64 -7.27 -9.29
C TYR A 209 9.07 -6.74 -10.66
N ALA A 210 9.15 -7.60 -11.65
CA ALA A 210 9.54 -7.28 -13.02
C ALA A 210 8.32 -7.11 -13.94
N THR A 211 7.15 -6.74 -13.39
CA THR A 211 5.91 -6.55 -14.16
C THR A 211 5.34 -5.17 -14.01
N HIS A 212 4.71 -4.68 -15.07
CA HIS A 212 3.82 -3.54 -15.08
C HIS A 212 2.46 -3.98 -15.61
N VAL A 213 1.37 -3.44 -15.10
CA VAL A 213 0.00 -3.75 -15.54
C VAL A 213 -0.60 -2.50 -16.16
N GLU A 214 -1.02 -2.59 -17.39
CA GLU A 214 -1.67 -1.53 -18.15
C GLU A 214 -3.11 -1.91 -18.46
N ILE A 215 -4.07 -1.04 -18.11
CA ILE A 215 -5.46 -1.19 -18.54
C ILE A 215 -5.61 -0.53 -19.91
N GLU A 216 -5.77 -1.34 -20.95
CA GLU A 216 -5.83 -0.85 -22.33
C GLU A 216 -7.23 -0.31 -22.65
N SER A 217 -8.28 -1.03 -22.28
CA SER A 217 -9.66 -0.59 -22.48
C SER A 217 -10.57 -0.98 -21.33
N VAL A 218 -11.59 -0.15 -21.09
CA VAL A 218 -12.72 -0.43 -20.21
C VAL A 218 -13.97 -0.03 -20.98
N ASP A 219 -14.87 -0.99 -21.19
CA ASP A 219 -16.14 -0.80 -21.86
C ASP A 219 -17.27 -1.23 -20.91
N GLU A 220 -18.05 -0.26 -20.48
CA GLU A 220 -19.17 -0.48 -19.55
C GLU A 220 -20.45 -0.72 -20.31
N GLN A 221 -20.96 -1.95 -20.26
CA GLN A 221 -22.22 -2.35 -20.84
C GLN A 221 -23.24 -2.67 -19.75
N PRO A 222 -24.55 -2.60 -20.02
CA PRO A 222 -25.57 -2.94 -19.05
C PRO A 222 -25.36 -4.35 -18.47
N GLY A 223 -25.06 -4.41 -17.16
CA GLY A 223 -24.86 -5.66 -16.42
C GLY A 223 -23.48 -6.32 -16.55
N MET A 224 -22.54 -5.77 -17.32
CA MET A 224 -21.19 -6.32 -17.46
C MET A 224 -20.17 -5.26 -17.88
N VAL A 225 -19.00 -5.26 -17.23
CA VAL A 225 -17.87 -4.43 -17.61
C VAL A 225 -16.83 -5.28 -18.34
N HIS A 226 -16.45 -4.88 -19.53
CA HIS A 226 -15.41 -5.54 -20.33
C HIS A 226 -14.09 -4.80 -20.11
N ILE A 227 -13.08 -5.52 -19.64
CA ILE A 227 -11.76 -4.98 -19.34
C ILE A 227 -10.73 -5.72 -20.16
N GLU A 228 -9.89 -4.97 -20.87
CA GLU A 228 -8.73 -5.48 -21.55
C GLU A 228 -7.47 -4.94 -20.88
N ALA A 229 -6.56 -5.83 -20.46
CA ALA A 229 -5.36 -5.46 -19.74
C ALA A 229 -4.14 -6.24 -20.24
N ALA A 230 -3.00 -5.54 -20.30
CA ALA A 230 -1.71 -6.11 -20.61
C ALA A 230 -0.81 -6.16 -19.40
N VAL A 231 -0.13 -7.28 -19.21
CA VAL A 231 0.96 -7.43 -18.25
C VAL A 231 2.28 -7.40 -19.01
N TRP A 232 3.11 -6.41 -18.72
CA TRP A 232 4.42 -6.29 -19.34
C TRP A 232 5.47 -7.08 -18.54
N VAL A 233 6.33 -7.76 -19.25
CA VAL A 233 7.49 -8.48 -18.75
C VAL A 233 8.72 -8.12 -19.57
N GLU A 234 9.92 -8.32 -19.03
CA GLU A 234 11.16 -7.94 -19.71
C GLU A 234 11.65 -8.99 -20.74
N LYS A 235 11.28 -10.28 -20.56
CA LYS A 235 11.84 -11.42 -21.30
C LYS A 235 10.78 -12.44 -21.71
N ASP A 236 11.00 -13.13 -22.84
CA ASP A 236 10.13 -14.22 -23.29
C ASP A 236 10.08 -15.39 -22.31
N SER A 237 11.17 -15.69 -21.62
CA SER A 237 11.18 -16.70 -20.57
C SER A 237 10.23 -16.37 -19.42
N GLN A 238 10.11 -15.09 -19.05
CA GLN A 238 9.14 -14.63 -18.06
C GLN A 238 7.71 -14.77 -18.59
N LYS A 239 7.46 -14.38 -19.87
CA LYS A 239 6.16 -14.55 -20.54
C LYS A 239 5.71 -16.01 -20.50
N ALA A 240 6.61 -16.96 -20.79
CA ALA A 240 6.29 -18.40 -20.73
C ALA A 240 5.83 -18.85 -19.32
N ILE A 241 6.47 -18.34 -18.26
CA ILE A 241 6.09 -18.66 -16.86
C ILE A 241 4.71 -18.06 -16.53
N PHE A 242 4.43 -16.83 -16.97
CA PHE A 242 3.13 -16.17 -16.76
C PHE A 242 1.99 -16.91 -17.46
N ILE A 243 2.23 -17.44 -18.65
CA ILE A 243 1.23 -18.22 -19.38
C ILE A 243 1.06 -19.58 -18.68
N GLY A 244 2.18 -20.23 -18.33
CA GLY A 244 2.19 -21.56 -17.74
C GLY A 244 1.80 -22.67 -18.73
N HIS A 245 1.74 -23.89 -18.24
CA HIS A 245 1.34 -25.03 -19.07
C HIS A 245 -0.09 -24.83 -19.60
N ARG A 246 -0.28 -24.84 -20.91
CA ARG A 246 -1.58 -24.64 -21.59
C ARG A 246 -2.37 -23.42 -21.13
N GLY A 247 -1.70 -22.37 -20.63
CA GLY A 247 -2.36 -21.13 -20.16
C GLY A 247 -2.94 -21.19 -18.75
N GLU A 248 -2.68 -22.25 -17.98
CA GLU A 248 -3.27 -22.44 -16.65
C GLU A 248 -2.89 -21.34 -15.65
N MET A 249 -1.64 -20.86 -15.69
CA MET A 249 -1.20 -19.83 -14.77
C MET A 249 -1.91 -18.49 -15.06
N LEU A 250 -1.96 -18.09 -16.35
CA LEU A 250 -2.65 -16.86 -16.77
C LEU A 250 -4.16 -16.93 -16.42
N LYS A 251 -4.78 -18.10 -16.58
CA LYS A 251 -6.17 -18.33 -16.17
C LYS A 251 -6.37 -18.12 -14.65
N LYS A 252 -5.46 -18.65 -13.81
CA LYS A 252 -5.55 -18.48 -12.34
C LYS A 252 -5.40 -17.00 -11.95
N ILE A 253 -4.43 -16.32 -12.53
CA ILE A 253 -4.22 -14.88 -12.31
C ILE A 253 -5.47 -14.09 -12.74
N GLY A 254 -5.97 -14.34 -13.95
CA GLY A 254 -7.15 -13.64 -14.47
C GLY A 254 -8.42 -13.91 -13.65
N ALA A 255 -8.64 -15.15 -13.20
CA ALA A 255 -9.78 -15.50 -12.36
C ALA A 255 -9.74 -14.80 -10.99
N GLY A 256 -8.56 -14.79 -10.34
CA GLY A 256 -8.37 -14.10 -9.06
C GLY A 256 -8.58 -12.58 -9.19
N ALA A 257 -7.98 -11.98 -10.22
CA ALA A 257 -8.14 -10.56 -10.52
C ALA A 257 -9.60 -10.20 -10.82
N ARG A 258 -10.28 -10.97 -11.67
CA ARG A 258 -11.69 -10.75 -12.03
C ARG A 258 -12.58 -10.71 -10.78
N VAL A 259 -12.47 -11.69 -9.88
CA VAL A 259 -13.27 -11.74 -8.65
C VAL A 259 -13.00 -10.53 -7.75
N ALA A 260 -11.75 -10.08 -7.68
CA ALA A 260 -11.38 -8.91 -6.89
C ALA A 260 -11.97 -7.62 -7.49
N ILE A 261 -11.92 -7.47 -8.81
CA ILE A 261 -12.48 -6.32 -9.53
C ILE A 261 -14.01 -6.30 -9.43
N GLU A 262 -14.69 -7.45 -9.63
CA GLU A 262 -16.14 -7.58 -9.45
C GLU A 262 -16.62 -7.10 -8.08
N ARG A 263 -15.86 -7.44 -7.02
CA ARG A 263 -16.17 -6.98 -5.65
C ARG A 263 -15.95 -5.47 -5.47
N SER A 264 -14.94 -4.91 -6.13
CA SER A 264 -14.62 -3.49 -6.02
C SER A 264 -15.60 -2.61 -6.79
N MET A 265 -16.11 -3.11 -7.93
CA MET A 265 -17.02 -2.37 -8.81
C MET A 265 -18.50 -2.69 -8.55
N GLU A 266 -18.79 -3.70 -7.71
CA GLU A 266 -20.14 -4.24 -7.51
C GLU A 266 -20.85 -4.64 -8.83
N SER A 267 -20.05 -5.03 -9.84
CA SER A 267 -20.53 -5.35 -11.19
C SER A 267 -19.88 -6.62 -11.73
N LYS A 268 -20.56 -7.30 -12.67
CA LYS A 268 -19.96 -8.43 -13.38
C LYS A 268 -18.85 -7.96 -14.31
N VAL A 269 -17.74 -8.74 -14.38
CA VAL A 269 -16.57 -8.37 -15.15
C VAL A 269 -16.17 -9.49 -16.13
N ASN A 270 -15.96 -9.10 -17.37
CA ASN A 270 -15.27 -9.92 -18.37
C ASN A 270 -13.84 -9.38 -18.53
N LEU A 271 -12.86 -10.06 -17.93
CA LEU A 271 -11.45 -9.67 -17.97
C LEU A 271 -10.70 -10.47 -19.04
N LYS A 272 -10.16 -9.77 -20.02
CA LYS A 272 -9.19 -10.30 -20.96
C LYS A 272 -7.79 -9.83 -20.55
N LEU A 273 -6.88 -10.80 -20.39
CA LEU A 273 -5.53 -10.54 -19.91
C LEU A 273 -4.52 -11.19 -20.84
N TRP A 274 -3.52 -10.43 -21.28
CA TRP A 274 -2.41 -10.95 -22.09
C TRP A 274 -1.06 -10.46 -21.61
N ILE A 275 0.00 -11.15 -22.03
CA ILE A 275 1.37 -10.86 -21.63
C ILE A 275 2.12 -10.26 -22.81
N LYS A 276 2.66 -9.04 -22.63
CA LYS A 276 3.50 -8.34 -23.59
C LYS A 276 4.96 -8.34 -23.14
N VAL A 277 5.90 -8.60 -24.05
CA VAL A 277 7.33 -8.46 -23.75
C VAL A 277 7.76 -7.04 -24.12
N LYS A 278 8.17 -6.25 -23.12
CA LYS A 278 8.74 -4.91 -23.30
C LYS A 278 10.09 -4.87 -22.58
N LYS A 279 11.15 -4.95 -23.36
CA LYS A 279 12.52 -4.94 -22.83
C LYS A 279 12.80 -3.62 -22.13
N ASP A 280 13.47 -3.72 -20.97
CA ASP A 280 13.96 -2.58 -20.21
C ASP A 280 12.90 -1.54 -19.79
N TRP A 281 11.63 -1.93 -19.68
CA TRP A 281 10.53 -1.04 -19.32
C TRP A 281 10.73 -0.31 -17.99
N GLN A 282 11.52 -0.91 -17.06
CA GLN A 282 11.82 -0.32 -15.76
C GLN A 282 12.77 0.89 -15.82
N ASN A 283 13.35 1.17 -16.98
CA ASN A 283 14.16 2.35 -17.26
C ASN A 283 13.49 3.26 -18.30
N ASP A 284 12.30 2.92 -18.80
CA ASP A 284 11.54 3.73 -19.76
C ASP A 284 11.01 5.01 -19.06
N PRO A 285 11.43 6.23 -19.47
CA PRO A 285 11.01 7.47 -18.82
C PRO A 285 9.49 7.70 -18.83
N GLN A 286 8.77 7.22 -19.83
CA GLN A 286 7.32 7.35 -19.91
C GLN A 286 6.63 6.53 -18.84
N VAL A 287 7.07 5.28 -18.65
CA VAL A 287 6.55 4.39 -17.60
C VAL A 287 6.92 4.92 -16.22
N ILE A 288 8.17 5.39 -16.07
CA ILE A 288 8.67 5.92 -14.80
C ILE A 288 7.88 7.15 -14.36
N SER A 289 7.48 8.03 -15.29
CA SER A 289 6.69 9.22 -14.97
C SER A 289 5.33 8.90 -14.31
N GLU A 290 4.78 7.70 -14.54
CA GLU A 290 3.56 7.24 -13.87
C GLU A 290 3.78 6.93 -12.39
N TYR A 291 5.01 6.56 -12.02
CA TYR A 291 5.40 6.27 -10.63
C TYR A 291 5.88 7.52 -9.87
N GLU A 292 6.13 8.63 -10.57
CA GLU A 292 6.51 9.91 -9.96
C GLU A 292 5.29 10.77 -9.58
N LYS A 293 4.13 10.48 -10.14
CA LYS A 293 2.84 11.11 -9.82
C LYS A 293 2.22 10.48 -8.58
#